data_f0518c78f01914b7829b919ba22c5461
#
_entry.id   f0518c78f01914b7829b919ba22c5461
#
_cell.length_a   1.000
_cell.length_b   1.000
_cell.length_c   1.000
_cell.angle_alpha   90.00
_cell.angle_beta   90.00
_cell.angle_gamma   90.00
#
_symmetry.space_group_name_H-M   'P 1'
#
loop_
_entity.id
_entity.type
_entity.pdbx_description
1 polymer ?
#
loop_
_entity_poly.entity_id
_entity_poly.type
_entity_poly.pdbx_seq_one_letter_code
_entity_poly.pdbx_strand_id
1 'polypeptide(L)'
;MLTRILEWSLHHRALVIGGWAVLAIAGVISALHLPIDAFPDTTPIQVQINTVAPALSPLEIERRITRPVETAISGLPRLAEVRSISKFGFSQVTVTFEDGTDIYFSRQLVTERLQSVELPDDIERPQLGPVATGLGEVFHYLVTGEGKSLAELRTIQDWIIKPQLRSVPGVAEVNTWGGDERQIQVIVDPLKLQQYEVSLGELAEALEANNANVGGGTLDVSGESSLIQGVGIATRREDVEEMVVAAREGVPIYVRDVARVVEGREIRRGAVSADGKGEVVLGLGFMLMGENSHDVTRRLEIRLDEIRKSVPADVEVTTVYERTHLVDHVLHTVKENLLEGALLVVAVLFAFLGNLRAGLVVASAIPLSMLFAGNLMTRFGIAGSLMSLGAIDFGLVVDSSVIQIENVMRRLGIERGERSRL
;
A
#
# COMPACT_ATOMS: atom_id res chain seq x y z
N MET A 1 2.31 28.84 -43.00
CA MET A 1 3.20 28.08 -42.11
C MET A 1 3.19 26.60 -42.45
N LEU A 2 2.04 25.95 -42.55
CA LEU A 2 1.88 24.54 -42.90
C LEU A 2 2.51 24.17 -44.28
N THR A 3 2.30 24.98 -45.32
CA THR A 3 2.88 24.76 -46.67
C THR A 3 4.40 24.70 -46.65
N ARG A 4 5.04 25.58 -45.88
CA ARG A 4 6.52 25.58 -45.74
C ARG A 4 7.05 24.32 -45.01
N ILE A 5 6.31 23.81 -44.05
CA ILE A 5 6.65 22.58 -43.34
C ILE A 5 6.54 21.36 -44.28
N LEU A 6 5.48 21.33 -45.09
CA LEU A 6 5.30 20.28 -46.09
C LEU A 6 6.38 20.29 -47.16
N GLU A 7 6.70 21.47 -47.74
CA GLU A 7 7.78 21.64 -48.71
C GLU A 7 9.13 21.24 -48.13
N TRP A 8 9.44 21.67 -46.92
CA TRP A 8 10.68 21.29 -46.25
C TRP A 8 10.76 19.79 -46.03
N SER A 9 9.67 19.16 -45.56
CA SER A 9 9.58 17.69 -45.33
C SER A 9 9.79 16.88 -46.61
N LEU A 10 9.27 17.36 -47.74
CA LEU A 10 9.43 16.72 -49.03
C LEU A 10 10.86 16.83 -49.55
N HIS A 11 11.52 17.97 -49.33
CA HIS A 11 12.92 18.17 -49.71
C HIS A 11 13.91 17.39 -48.86
N HIS A 12 13.59 17.20 -47.56
CA HIS A 12 14.47 16.53 -46.60
C HIS A 12 13.88 15.18 -46.14
N ARG A 13 13.30 14.43 -47.09
CA ARG A 13 12.59 13.16 -46.82
C ARG A 13 13.41 12.16 -46.00
N ALA A 14 14.71 12.06 -46.21
CA ALA A 14 15.59 11.15 -45.46
C ALA A 14 15.73 11.57 -43.99
N LEU A 15 15.81 12.90 -43.71
CA LEU A 15 15.83 13.42 -42.33
C LEU A 15 14.50 13.20 -41.62
N VAL A 16 13.38 13.37 -42.32
CA VAL A 16 12.05 13.14 -41.74
C VAL A 16 11.84 11.66 -41.41
N ILE A 17 12.16 10.76 -42.35
CA ILE A 17 12.05 9.31 -42.11
C ILE A 17 13.00 8.86 -41.02
N GLY A 18 14.24 9.36 -40.99
CA GLY A 18 15.21 9.11 -39.93
C GLY A 18 14.74 9.62 -38.57
N GLY A 19 14.17 10.82 -38.52
CA GLY A 19 13.56 11.37 -37.30
C GLY A 19 12.41 10.52 -36.76
N TRP A 20 11.51 10.06 -37.63
CA TRP A 20 10.44 9.16 -37.26
C TRP A 20 10.95 7.79 -36.82
N ALA A 21 11.99 7.25 -37.42
CA ALA A 21 12.62 6.00 -36.98
C ALA A 21 13.22 6.13 -35.56
N VAL A 22 13.93 7.23 -35.30
CA VAL A 22 14.46 7.53 -33.96
C VAL A 22 13.33 7.67 -32.94
N LEU A 23 12.26 8.38 -33.29
CA LEU A 23 11.09 8.56 -32.43
C LEU A 23 10.36 7.23 -32.17
N ALA A 24 10.26 6.37 -33.16
CA ALA A 24 9.68 5.03 -33.03
C ALA A 24 10.53 4.16 -32.08
N ILE A 25 11.87 4.16 -32.24
CA ILE A 25 12.77 3.43 -31.35
C ILE A 25 12.66 3.94 -29.93
N ALA A 26 12.72 5.27 -29.75
CA ALA A 26 12.53 5.89 -28.42
C ALA A 26 11.17 5.54 -27.82
N GLY A 27 10.12 5.55 -28.65
CA GLY A 27 8.75 5.15 -28.24
C GLY A 27 8.65 3.72 -27.78
N VAL A 28 9.31 2.78 -28.47
CA VAL A 28 9.36 1.37 -28.06
C VAL A 28 10.07 1.22 -26.73
N ILE A 29 11.21 1.88 -26.54
CA ILE A 29 11.95 1.88 -25.28
C ILE A 29 11.07 2.46 -24.15
N SER A 30 10.40 3.58 -24.40
CA SER A 30 9.49 4.20 -23.44
C SER A 30 8.29 3.31 -23.10
N ALA A 31 7.70 2.65 -24.10
CA ALA A 31 6.56 1.75 -23.88
C ALA A 31 6.94 0.52 -23.04
N LEU A 32 8.17 0.01 -23.18
CA LEU A 32 8.68 -1.10 -22.36
C LEU A 32 8.97 -0.71 -20.90
N HIS A 33 9.17 0.58 -20.64
CA HIS A 33 9.45 1.12 -19.30
C HIS A 33 8.29 1.93 -18.72
N LEU A 34 7.17 2.01 -19.45
CA LEU A 34 6.00 2.75 -18.96
C LEU A 34 5.42 2.01 -17.75
N PRO A 35 5.35 2.67 -16.58
CA PRO A 35 4.69 2.07 -15.41
C PRO A 35 3.20 1.94 -15.71
N ILE A 36 2.71 0.71 -15.65
CA ILE A 36 1.29 0.43 -15.87
C ILE A 36 0.66 0.13 -14.51
N ASP A 37 -0.45 0.81 -14.20
CA ASP A 37 -1.23 0.55 -13.01
C ASP A 37 -2.72 0.41 -13.36
N ALA A 38 -3.47 -0.29 -12.48
CA ALA A 38 -4.91 -0.47 -12.66
C ALA A 38 -5.65 0.87 -12.66
N PHE A 39 -5.29 1.74 -11.73
CA PHE A 39 -5.92 3.04 -11.53
C PHE A 39 -4.89 4.15 -11.47
N PRO A 40 -5.20 5.35 -11.99
CA PRO A 40 -4.35 6.50 -11.74
C PRO A 40 -4.38 6.82 -10.24
N ASP A 41 -3.23 7.08 -9.64
CA ASP A 41 -3.18 7.56 -8.27
C ASP A 41 -3.62 9.03 -8.24
N THR A 42 -4.89 9.24 -7.92
CA THR A 42 -5.50 10.56 -7.73
C THR A 42 -5.62 10.94 -6.27
N THR A 43 -4.98 10.19 -5.39
CA THR A 43 -5.07 10.43 -3.95
C THR A 43 -4.34 11.71 -3.58
N PRO A 44 -4.97 12.64 -2.87
CA PRO A 44 -4.31 13.85 -2.41
C PRO A 44 -3.16 13.49 -1.44
N ILE A 45 -2.16 14.35 -1.39
CA ILE A 45 -1.06 14.22 -0.44
C ILE A 45 -1.59 14.43 0.97
N GLN A 46 -1.68 13.37 1.76
CA GLN A 46 -2.27 13.42 3.10
C GLN A 46 -1.40 12.72 4.15
N VAL A 47 -1.42 13.27 5.35
CA VAL A 47 -0.78 12.71 6.54
C VAL A 47 -1.85 12.43 7.58
N GLN A 48 -1.96 11.18 8.03
CA GLN A 48 -2.86 10.79 9.12
C GLN A 48 -2.11 10.82 10.45
N ILE A 49 -2.78 11.32 11.47
CA ILE A 49 -2.30 11.36 12.85
C ILE A 49 -3.31 10.59 13.70
N ASN A 50 -2.87 9.53 14.30
CA ASN A 50 -3.69 8.63 15.11
C ASN A 50 -3.28 8.73 16.57
N THR A 51 -4.25 8.85 17.48
CA THR A 51 -4.01 8.87 18.92
C THR A 51 -4.99 7.94 19.61
N VAL A 52 -4.47 7.01 20.40
CA VAL A 52 -5.25 6.03 21.15
C VAL A 52 -5.43 6.50 22.60
N ALA A 53 -6.67 6.49 23.10
CA ALA A 53 -7.01 6.83 24.49
C ALA A 53 -8.25 6.01 24.92
N PRO A 54 -8.09 4.72 25.28
CA PRO A 54 -9.17 3.74 25.38
C PRO A 54 -10.31 4.07 26.34
N ALA A 55 -10.06 4.90 27.35
CA ALA A 55 -11.04 5.22 28.38
C ALA A 55 -11.91 6.46 28.09
N LEU A 56 -11.60 7.24 27.03
CA LEU A 56 -12.23 8.52 26.79
C LEU A 56 -13.45 8.42 25.85
N SER A 57 -14.51 9.17 26.18
CA SER A 57 -15.67 9.35 25.32
C SER A 57 -15.33 10.18 24.06
N PRO A 58 -16.11 10.11 22.99
CA PRO A 58 -15.86 10.90 21.77
C PRO A 58 -15.72 12.40 22.02
N LEU A 59 -16.52 12.96 22.92
CA LEU A 59 -16.46 14.39 23.28
C LEU A 59 -15.20 14.77 24.03
N GLU A 60 -14.72 13.88 24.92
CA GLU A 60 -13.45 14.07 25.62
C GLU A 60 -12.27 13.94 24.67
N ILE A 61 -12.29 12.96 23.78
CA ILE A 61 -11.30 12.81 22.69
C ILE A 61 -11.23 14.08 21.86
N GLU A 62 -12.37 14.61 21.43
CA GLU A 62 -12.41 15.87 20.67
C GLU A 62 -11.75 17.01 21.41
N ARG A 63 -12.12 17.21 22.68
CA ARG A 63 -11.67 18.37 23.48
C ARG A 63 -10.23 18.25 23.94
N ARG A 64 -9.81 17.07 24.38
CA ARG A 64 -8.50 16.86 25.04
C ARG A 64 -7.39 16.43 24.08
N ILE A 65 -7.75 15.87 22.90
CA ILE A 65 -6.78 15.32 21.95
C ILE A 65 -6.93 15.94 20.57
N THR A 66 -8.09 15.76 19.93
CA THR A 66 -8.28 16.15 18.53
C THR A 66 -8.06 17.65 18.33
N ARG A 67 -8.70 18.49 19.14
CA ARG A 67 -8.59 19.94 19.03
C ARG A 67 -7.20 20.51 19.32
N PRO A 68 -6.45 20.08 20.34
CA PRO A 68 -5.04 20.42 20.52
C PRO A 68 -4.18 20.06 19.30
N VAL A 69 -4.36 18.86 18.73
CA VAL A 69 -3.63 18.41 17.54
C VAL A 69 -3.98 19.27 16.33
N GLU A 70 -5.27 19.52 16.04
CA GLU A 70 -5.71 20.41 14.96
C GLU A 70 -5.13 21.81 15.10
N THR A 71 -5.13 22.35 16.33
CA THR A 71 -4.59 23.69 16.60
C THR A 71 -3.10 23.76 16.31
N ALA A 72 -2.33 22.75 16.70
CA ALA A 72 -0.89 22.71 16.47
C ALA A 72 -0.54 22.62 14.98
N ILE A 73 -1.37 21.92 14.20
CA ILE A 73 -1.16 21.70 12.75
C ILE A 73 -1.65 22.90 11.93
N SER A 74 -2.56 23.70 12.46
CA SER A 74 -3.06 24.88 11.77
C SER A 74 -1.92 25.82 11.37
N GLY A 75 -1.97 26.31 10.12
CA GLY A 75 -0.95 27.23 9.58
C GLY A 75 0.32 26.57 9.07
N LEU A 76 0.32 25.25 8.85
CA LEU A 76 1.40 24.58 8.10
C LEU A 76 1.49 25.11 6.66
N PRO A 77 2.69 25.25 6.09
CA PRO A 77 2.85 25.66 4.70
C PRO A 77 2.21 24.62 3.75
N ARG A 78 1.55 25.12 2.71
CA ARG A 78 0.86 24.31 1.69
C ARG A 78 -0.25 23.39 2.26
N LEU A 79 -0.80 23.73 3.42
CA LEU A 79 -1.95 23.06 4.01
C LEU A 79 -3.20 23.39 3.19
N ALA A 80 -3.87 22.37 2.66
CA ALA A 80 -5.13 22.53 1.93
C ALA A 80 -6.34 22.32 2.85
N GLU A 81 -6.35 21.26 3.64
CA GLU A 81 -7.49 20.91 4.49
C GLU A 81 -7.04 20.10 5.72
N VAL A 82 -7.77 20.25 6.83
CA VAL A 82 -7.67 19.37 8.00
C VAL A 82 -9.04 18.79 8.29
N ARG A 83 -9.13 17.48 8.39
CA ARG A 83 -10.33 16.74 8.81
C ARG A 83 -10.01 15.87 10.00
N SER A 84 -10.97 15.72 10.90
CA SER A 84 -10.78 14.86 12.06
C SER A 84 -12.00 13.98 12.34
N ILE A 85 -11.73 12.87 13.01
CA ILE A 85 -12.74 11.95 13.52
C ILE A 85 -12.38 11.62 14.96
N SER A 86 -13.33 11.91 15.87
CA SER A 86 -13.23 11.54 17.29
C SER A 86 -14.21 10.41 17.57
N LYS A 87 -13.69 9.24 17.94
CA LYS A 87 -14.47 8.05 18.31
C LYS A 87 -14.16 7.68 19.77
N PHE A 88 -14.94 6.75 20.34
CA PHE A 88 -14.62 6.19 21.64
C PHE A 88 -13.20 5.59 21.63
N GLY A 89 -12.34 6.10 22.47
CA GLY A 89 -10.96 5.62 22.61
C GLY A 89 -9.99 5.98 21.49
N PHE A 90 -10.38 6.80 20.50
CA PHE A 90 -9.55 7.03 19.32
C PHE A 90 -9.78 8.38 18.65
N SER A 91 -8.70 9.10 18.36
CA SER A 91 -8.67 10.30 17.54
C SER A 91 -7.89 10.07 16.26
N GLN A 92 -8.43 10.49 15.14
CA GLN A 92 -7.74 10.53 13.85
C GLN A 92 -7.85 11.94 13.26
N VAL A 93 -6.71 12.56 12.98
CA VAL A 93 -6.62 13.84 12.28
C VAL A 93 -5.94 13.61 10.94
N THR A 94 -6.62 13.92 9.85
CA THR A 94 -6.11 13.81 8.48
C THR A 94 -5.78 15.20 7.96
N VAL A 95 -4.52 15.40 7.62
CA VAL A 95 -3.95 16.65 7.12
C VAL A 95 -3.70 16.50 5.63
N THR A 96 -4.42 17.23 4.80
CA THR A 96 -4.29 17.22 3.35
C THR A 96 -3.48 18.43 2.90
N PHE A 97 -2.49 18.20 2.06
CA PHE A 97 -1.62 19.23 1.47
C PHE A 97 -1.99 19.50 0.01
N GLU A 98 -1.54 20.65 -0.50
CA GLU A 98 -1.68 21.00 -1.91
C GLU A 98 -0.95 20.00 -2.82
N ASP A 99 -1.47 19.80 -4.01
CA ASP A 99 -0.88 18.91 -5.02
C ASP A 99 0.59 19.29 -5.32
N GLY A 100 1.41 18.26 -5.56
CA GLY A 100 2.83 18.41 -5.81
C GLY A 100 3.68 18.74 -4.57
N THR A 101 3.11 18.63 -3.35
CA THR A 101 3.88 18.67 -2.10
C THR A 101 4.56 17.31 -1.88
N ASP A 102 5.80 17.32 -1.40
CA ASP A 102 6.49 16.08 -1.02
C ASP A 102 5.89 15.51 0.26
N ILE A 103 5.49 14.23 0.23
CA ILE A 103 4.84 13.55 1.37
C ILE A 103 5.78 13.42 2.57
N TYR A 104 7.06 13.16 2.35
CA TYR A 104 8.01 12.98 3.45
C TYR A 104 8.34 14.31 4.13
N PHE A 105 8.43 15.39 3.34
CA PHE A 105 8.55 16.75 3.88
C PHE A 105 7.31 17.14 4.69
N SER A 106 6.11 16.84 4.18
CA SER A 106 4.85 17.07 4.89
C SER A 106 4.81 16.34 6.22
N ARG A 107 5.22 15.07 6.25
CA ARG A 107 5.30 14.26 7.47
C ARG A 107 6.30 14.83 8.48
N GLN A 108 7.45 15.33 8.01
CA GLN A 108 8.44 15.97 8.87
C GLN A 108 7.87 17.23 9.55
N LEU A 109 7.19 18.09 8.79
CA LEU A 109 6.54 19.28 9.34
C LEU A 109 5.46 18.94 10.36
N VAL A 110 4.62 17.93 10.06
CA VAL A 110 3.61 17.45 11.00
C VAL A 110 4.27 16.91 12.27
N THR A 111 5.32 16.09 12.14
CA THR A 111 6.05 15.54 13.28
C THR A 111 6.63 16.63 14.17
N GLU A 112 7.22 17.66 13.58
CA GLU A 112 7.76 18.82 14.31
C GLU A 112 6.66 19.54 15.12
N ARG A 113 5.49 19.77 14.51
CA ARG A 113 4.36 20.39 15.21
C ARG A 113 3.79 19.53 16.32
N LEU A 114 3.74 18.22 16.11
CA LEU A 114 3.24 17.28 17.13
C LEU A 114 4.12 17.23 18.39
N GLN A 115 5.42 17.52 18.28
CA GLN A 115 6.30 17.60 19.45
C GLN A 115 5.92 18.72 20.43
N SER A 116 5.25 19.77 19.95
CA SER A 116 4.79 20.90 20.76
C SER A 116 3.38 20.71 21.32
N VAL A 117 2.71 19.59 21.02
CA VAL A 117 1.36 19.32 21.54
C VAL A 117 1.47 18.78 22.96
N GLU A 118 0.89 19.50 23.89
CA GLU A 118 0.74 19.05 25.27
C GLU A 118 -0.54 18.21 25.39
N LEU A 119 -0.37 16.93 25.66
CA LEU A 119 -1.46 16.00 25.96
C LEU A 119 -1.37 15.57 27.42
N PRO A 120 -2.47 15.12 28.02
CA PRO A 120 -2.44 14.51 29.34
C PRO A 120 -1.49 13.32 29.43
N ASP A 121 -0.82 13.11 30.57
CA ASP A 121 0.20 12.08 30.78
C ASP A 121 -0.33 10.65 30.61
N ASP A 122 -1.64 10.46 30.76
CA ASP A 122 -2.35 9.18 30.61
C ASP A 122 -2.69 8.83 29.14
N ILE A 123 -2.28 9.66 28.18
CA ILE A 123 -2.59 9.48 26.75
C ILE A 123 -1.31 9.17 25.96
N GLU A 124 -1.37 8.14 25.14
CA GLU A 124 -0.27 7.84 24.22
C GLU A 124 0.03 9.00 23.27
N ARG A 125 1.30 9.17 22.93
CA ARG A 125 1.70 10.20 21.96
C ARG A 125 1.07 9.95 20.60
N PRO A 126 0.63 11.02 19.89
CA PRO A 126 0.13 10.91 18.55
C PRO A 126 1.13 10.24 17.62
N GLN A 127 0.67 9.25 16.87
CA GLN A 127 1.47 8.52 15.89
C GLN A 127 1.04 8.85 14.47
N LEU A 128 1.99 8.97 13.55
CA LEU A 128 1.67 9.14 12.15
C LEU A 128 1.24 7.80 11.55
N GLY A 129 0.14 7.80 10.84
CA GLY A 129 -0.29 6.69 10.01
C GLY A 129 0.74 6.34 8.91
N PRO A 130 0.60 5.18 8.24
CA PRO A 130 1.50 4.76 7.17
C PRO A 130 1.44 5.72 5.97
N VAL A 131 2.49 5.71 5.14
CA VAL A 131 2.51 6.42 3.85
C VAL A 131 1.79 5.54 2.82
N ALA A 132 0.51 5.32 3.04
CA ALA A 132 -0.34 4.51 2.17
C ALA A 132 -1.70 5.19 1.99
N THR A 133 -2.38 4.83 0.93
CA THR A 133 -3.75 5.27 0.62
C THR A 133 -4.67 4.05 0.57
N GLY A 134 -5.99 4.28 0.52
CA GLY A 134 -6.93 3.18 0.30
C GLY A 134 -6.70 2.45 -1.04
N LEU A 135 -6.18 3.14 -2.05
CA LEU A 135 -5.76 2.54 -3.32
C LEU A 135 -4.47 1.72 -3.19
N GLY A 136 -3.71 1.90 -2.12
CA GLY A 136 -2.49 1.16 -1.82
C GLY A 136 -2.73 -0.26 -1.28
N GLU A 137 -3.95 -0.67 -1.01
CA GLU A 137 -4.30 -2.03 -0.65
C GLU A 137 -4.20 -2.94 -1.89
N VAL A 138 -3.10 -3.70 -2.01
CA VAL A 138 -2.74 -4.39 -3.25
C VAL A 138 -2.66 -5.90 -3.12
N PHE A 139 -2.65 -6.42 -1.89
CA PHE A 139 -2.39 -7.83 -1.65
C PHE A 139 -3.15 -8.37 -0.44
N HIS A 140 -3.95 -9.44 -0.62
CA HIS A 140 -4.63 -10.11 0.49
C HIS A 140 -4.31 -11.60 0.49
N TYR A 141 -4.12 -12.15 1.67
CA TYR A 141 -3.88 -13.57 1.87
C TYR A 141 -4.56 -14.07 3.14
N LEU A 142 -4.96 -15.32 3.11
CA LEU A 142 -5.55 -16.03 4.25
C LEU A 142 -4.47 -16.86 4.94
N VAL A 143 -4.54 -16.92 6.26
CA VAL A 143 -3.77 -17.85 7.07
C VAL A 143 -4.76 -18.82 7.72
N THR A 144 -4.65 -20.08 7.33
CA THR A 144 -5.51 -21.17 7.77
C THR A 144 -4.66 -22.33 8.27
N GLY A 145 -5.23 -23.26 9.03
CA GLY A 145 -4.50 -24.42 9.51
C GLY A 145 -5.46 -25.44 10.11
N GLU A 146 -5.29 -26.70 9.73
CA GLU A 146 -6.13 -27.77 10.25
C GLU A 146 -5.75 -28.06 11.72
N GLY A 147 -6.73 -28.03 12.60
CA GLY A 147 -6.53 -28.24 14.04
C GLY A 147 -5.92 -27.06 14.81
N LYS A 148 -5.63 -25.94 14.16
CA LYS A 148 -5.12 -24.72 14.80
C LYS A 148 -6.25 -23.82 15.31
N SER A 149 -6.03 -23.24 16.47
CA SER A 149 -6.90 -22.19 17.00
C SER A 149 -6.67 -20.86 16.27
N LEU A 150 -7.69 -20.00 16.28
CA LEU A 150 -7.57 -18.64 15.72
C LEU A 150 -6.45 -17.82 16.39
N ALA A 151 -6.15 -18.09 17.67
CA ALA A 151 -5.08 -17.42 18.40
C ALA A 151 -3.68 -17.87 17.92
N GLU A 152 -3.49 -19.15 17.62
CA GLU A 152 -2.25 -19.66 17.04
C GLU A 152 -2.03 -19.11 15.63
N LEU A 153 -3.06 -19.12 14.77
CA LEU A 153 -2.97 -18.57 13.42
C LEU A 153 -2.67 -17.07 13.44
N ARG A 154 -3.29 -16.32 14.35
CA ARG A 154 -3.01 -14.89 14.53
C ARG A 154 -1.59 -14.66 15.01
N THR A 155 -1.07 -15.47 15.92
CA THR A 155 0.31 -15.38 16.40
C THR A 155 1.30 -15.64 15.27
N ILE A 156 1.07 -16.66 14.44
CA ILE A 156 1.90 -16.94 13.26
C ILE A 156 1.88 -15.76 12.28
N GLN A 157 0.70 -15.21 12.04
CA GLN A 157 0.54 -14.05 11.17
C GLN A 157 1.33 -12.84 11.70
N ASP A 158 1.14 -12.46 12.95
CA ASP A 158 1.68 -11.22 13.50
C ASP A 158 3.19 -11.28 13.77
N TRP A 159 3.73 -12.47 14.12
CA TRP A 159 5.12 -12.63 14.53
C TRP A 159 6.03 -13.29 13.48
N ILE A 160 5.48 -14.04 12.53
CA ILE A 160 6.27 -14.73 11.51
C ILE A 160 6.04 -14.14 10.13
N ILE A 161 4.77 -14.01 9.68
CA ILE A 161 4.45 -13.60 8.31
C ILE A 161 4.55 -12.09 8.13
N LYS A 162 3.84 -11.33 8.96
CA LYS A 162 3.74 -9.87 8.88
C LYS A 162 5.10 -9.15 8.90
N PRO A 163 6.07 -9.46 9.79
CA PRO A 163 7.37 -8.78 9.79
C PRO A 163 8.17 -9.04 8.52
N GLN A 164 8.07 -10.24 7.94
CA GLN A 164 8.78 -10.60 6.72
C GLN A 164 8.19 -9.90 5.49
N LEU A 165 6.85 -9.82 5.38
CA LEU A 165 6.20 -9.10 4.28
C LEU A 165 6.40 -7.58 4.41
N ARG A 166 6.39 -7.03 5.63
CA ARG A 166 6.66 -5.62 5.88
C ARG A 166 8.08 -5.19 5.46
N SER A 167 9.04 -6.13 5.43
CA SER A 167 10.41 -5.86 5.00
C SER A 167 10.57 -5.78 3.47
N VAL A 168 9.54 -6.09 2.69
CA VAL A 168 9.57 -6.02 1.23
C VAL A 168 9.64 -4.56 0.78
N PRO A 169 10.60 -4.19 -0.10
CA PRO A 169 10.68 -2.83 -0.61
C PRO A 169 9.40 -2.38 -1.32
N GLY A 170 8.92 -1.19 -0.98
CA GLY A 170 7.68 -0.63 -1.52
C GLY A 170 6.43 -0.96 -0.70
N VAL A 171 6.55 -1.76 0.36
CA VAL A 171 5.47 -2.03 1.32
C VAL A 171 5.43 -0.96 2.39
N ALA A 172 4.28 -0.33 2.58
CA ALA A 172 4.05 0.66 3.64
C ALA A 172 3.69 -0.02 4.96
N GLU A 173 2.77 -0.99 4.89
CA GLU A 173 2.22 -1.66 6.06
C GLU A 173 1.65 -3.03 5.67
N VAL A 174 1.61 -3.91 6.66
CA VAL A 174 0.86 -5.18 6.58
C VAL A 174 -0.07 -5.24 7.77
N ASN A 175 -1.38 -5.29 7.51
CA ASN A 175 -2.41 -5.34 8.54
C ASN A 175 -2.96 -6.76 8.70
N THR A 176 -3.46 -7.05 9.88
CA THR A 176 -4.07 -8.34 10.22
C THR A 176 -5.52 -8.14 10.62
N TRP A 177 -6.43 -8.86 9.99
CA TRP A 177 -7.84 -8.88 10.34
C TRP A 177 -8.28 -10.29 10.72
N GLY A 178 -9.22 -10.37 11.66
CA GLY A 178 -9.67 -11.67 12.21
C GLY A 178 -8.63 -12.32 13.12
N GLY A 179 -8.93 -13.51 13.55
CA GLY A 179 -8.16 -14.21 14.58
C GLY A 179 -8.35 -13.63 15.98
N ASP A 180 -7.82 -14.32 16.96
CA ASP A 180 -7.86 -13.92 18.36
C ASP A 180 -6.43 -13.50 18.78
N GLU A 181 -6.27 -12.30 19.30
CA GLU A 181 -4.99 -11.86 19.88
C GLU A 181 -4.83 -12.52 21.27
N ARG A 182 -3.78 -13.34 21.40
CA ARG A 182 -3.48 -14.07 22.62
C ARG A 182 -3.02 -13.10 23.71
N GLN A 183 -3.61 -13.25 24.90
CA GLN A 183 -3.26 -12.46 26.08
C GLN A 183 -3.10 -13.37 27.29
N ILE A 184 -2.18 -13.00 28.19
CA ILE A 184 -2.16 -13.52 29.55
C ILE A 184 -3.00 -12.55 30.40
N GLN A 185 -4.14 -13.04 30.89
CA GLN A 185 -5.09 -12.25 31.63
C GLN A 185 -5.00 -12.54 33.13
N VAL A 186 -4.83 -11.51 33.93
CA VAL A 186 -4.84 -11.56 35.39
C VAL A 186 -6.23 -11.16 35.89
N ILE A 187 -7.06 -12.16 36.21
CA ILE A 187 -8.44 -11.97 36.68
C ILE A 187 -8.42 -11.86 38.19
N VAL A 188 -8.61 -10.64 38.66
CA VAL A 188 -8.50 -10.27 40.07
C VAL A 188 -9.67 -10.75 40.88
N ASP A 189 -9.44 -11.26 42.11
CA ASP A 189 -10.46 -11.59 43.09
C ASP A 189 -10.53 -10.44 44.14
N PRO A 190 -11.60 -9.63 44.13
CA PRO A 190 -11.72 -8.49 45.07
C PRO A 190 -11.70 -8.88 46.53
N LEU A 191 -12.23 -10.08 46.88
CA LEU A 191 -12.26 -10.53 48.28
C LEU A 191 -10.85 -10.91 48.77
N LYS A 192 -10.06 -11.54 47.89
CA LYS A 192 -8.68 -11.88 48.20
C LYS A 192 -7.79 -10.63 48.26
N LEU A 193 -7.97 -9.64 47.36
CA LEU A 193 -7.30 -8.37 47.49
C LEU A 193 -7.53 -7.70 48.86
N GLN A 194 -8.80 -7.69 49.30
CA GLN A 194 -9.14 -7.16 50.58
C GLN A 194 -8.54 -7.97 51.73
N GLN A 195 -8.55 -9.31 51.62
CA GLN A 195 -8.00 -10.19 52.64
C GLN A 195 -6.50 -10.04 52.82
N TYR A 196 -5.76 -9.83 51.72
CA TYR A 196 -4.30 -9.64 51.72
C TYR A 196 -3.89 -8.19 51.83
N GLU A 197 -4.85 -7.27 51.95
CA GLU A 197 -4.62 -5.81 52.03
C GLU A 197 -3.81 -5.28 50.85
N VAL A 198 -4.08 -5.79 49.64
CA VAL A 198 -3.45 -5.37 48.37
C VAL A 198 -4.45 -4.57 47.57
N SER A 199 -4.06 -3.39 47.12
CA SER A 199 -4.87 -2.57 46.22
C SER A 199 -4.67 -3.02 44.76
N LEU A 200 -5.65 -2.70 43.88
CA LEU A 200 -5.53 -2.97 42.46
C LEU A 200 -4.35 -2.21 41.84
N GLY A 201 -4.05 -0.99 42.34
CA GLY A 201 -2.89 -0.21 41.89
C GLY A 201 -1.57 -0.90 42.20
N GLU A 202 -1.39 -1.36 43.49
CA GLU A 202 -0.19 -2.12 43.87
C GLU A 202 0.00 -3.38 43.05
N LEU A 203 -1.09 -4.12 42.68
CA LEU A 203 -1.01 -5.26 41.80
C LEU A 203 -0.55 -4.86 40.37
N ALA A 204 -1.11 -3.80 39.80
CA ALA A 204 -0.73 -3.32 38.49
C ALA A 204 0.74 -2.87 38.44
N GLU A 205 1.17 -2.07 39.41
CA GLU A 205 2.56 -1.61 39.54
C GLU A 205 3.54 -2.77 39.72
N ALA A 206 3.16 -3.78 40.51
CA ALA A 206 3.98 -4.95 40.71
C ALA A 206 4.12 -5.80 39.44
N LEU A 207 3.04 -6.00 38.69
CA LEU A 207 3.07 -6.70 37.40
C LEU A 207 3.98 -5.97 36.37
N GLU A 208 3.89 -4.66 36.31
CA GLU A 208 4.74 -3.85 35.44
C GLU A 208 6.23 -3.91 35.85
N ALA A 209 6.52 -3.73 37.13
CA ALA A 209 7.87 -3.74 37.66
C ALA A 209 8.57 -5.11 37.55
N ASN A 210 7.82 -6.21 37.71
CA ASN A 210 8.37 -7.57 37.63
C ASN A 210 8.45 -8.11 36.20
N ASN A 211 7.81 -7.45 35.21
CA ASN A 211 7.83 -7.91 33.81
C ASN A 211 8.89 -7.13 33.00
N ALA A 212 10.12 -7.09 33.50
CA ALA A 212 11.23 -6.38 32.86
C ALA A 212 12.56 -7.14 32.99
N ASN A 213 13.37 -7.11 31.97
CA ASN A 213 14.75 -7.58 32.04
C ASN A 213 15.65 -6.47 32.59
N VAL A 214 16.51 -6.81 33.54
CA VAL A 214 17.45 -5.88 34.16
C VAL A 214 18.89 -6.28 33.84
N GLY A 215 19.68 -5.37 33.29
CA GLY A 215 21.12 -5.57 33.08
C GLY A 215 21.85 -5.47 34.41
N GLY A 216 22.60 -6.51 34.79
CA GLY A 216 23.40 -6.56 36.02
C GLY A 216 24.88 -6.18 35.81
N GLY A 217 25.26 -5.76 34.60
CA GLY A 217 26.66 -5.45 34.26
C GLY A 217 27.50 -6.68 33.92
N THR A 218 28.82 -6.56 34.02
CA THR A 218 29.76 -7.64 33.73
C THR A 218 30.54 -8.06 35.01
N LEU A 219 30.74 -9.34 35.16
CA LEU A 219 31.58 -9.92 36.22
C LEU A 219 32.85 -10.50 35.58
N ASP A 220 34.00 -9.93 35.94
CA ASP A 220 35.28 -10.41 35.46
C ASP A 220 35.90 -11.38 36.51
N VAL A 221 35.97 -12.64 36.15
CA VAL A 221 36.56 -13.69 37.00
C VAL A 221 37.60 -14.45 36.21
N SER A 222 38.85 -14.50 36.72
CA SER A 222 39.95 -15.30 36.14
C SER A 222 40.23 -15.00 34.66
N GLY A 223 40.04 -13.77 34.20
CA GLY A 223 40.26 -13.37 32.80
C GLY A 223 39.10 -13.64 31.84
N GLU A 224 37.97 -14.13 32.32
CA GLU A 224 36.71 -14.25 31.59
C GLU A 224 35.71 -13.18 32.07
N SER A 225 35.10 -12.49 31.12
CA SER A 225 34.04 -11.49 31.38
C SER A 225 32.68 -12.13 31.13
N SER A 226 31.87 -12.26 32.20
CA SER A 226 30.53 -12.82 32.14
C SER A 226 29.48 -11.70 32.27
N LEU A 227 28.51 -11.65 31.34
CA LEU A 227 27.40 -10.73 31.42
C LEU A 227 26.40 -11.24 32.46
N ILE A 228 26.03 -10.37 33.40
CA ILE A 228 24.96 -10.64 34.37
C ILE A 228 23.67 -10.00 33.85
N GLN A 229 22.64 -10.81 33.70
CA GLN A 229 21.32 -10.33 33.28
C GLN A 229 20.23 -10.95 34.18
N GLY A 230 19.38 -10.09 34.75
CA GLY A 230 18.14 -10.51 35.36
C GLY A 230 17.08 -10.68 34.28
N VAL A 231 16.56 -11.91 34.10
CA VAL A 231 15.48 -12.22 33.15
C VAL A 231 14.17 -12.21 33.92
N GLY A 232 13.38 -11.15 33.75
CA GLY A 232 12.08 -10.96 34.42
C GLY A 232 10.88 -10.93 33.48
N ILE A 233 11.10 -10.90 32.14
CA ILE A 233 9.98 -10.93 31.20
C ILE A 233 9.27 -12.27 31.26
N ALA A 234 7.97 -12.22 31.61
CA ALA A 234 7.10 -13.39 31.64
C ALA A 234 6.81 -13.89 30.22
N THR A 235 7.05 -15.15 29.96
CA THR A 235 6.75 -15.81 28.68
C THR A 235 5.63 -16.83 28.81
N ARG A 236 5.30 -17.25 30.00
CA ARG A 236 4.28 -18.24 30.31
C ARG A 236 3.38 -17.73 31.43
N ARG A 237 2.22 -18.35 31.55
CA ARG A 237 1.25 -18.05 32.61
C ARG A 237 1.86 -18.22 33.99
N GLU A 238 2.62 -19.29 34.19
CA GLU A 238 3.27 -19.64 35.46
C GLU A 238 4.24 -18.54 35.91
N ASP A 239 4.96 -17.94 34.98
CA ASP A 239 5.89 -16.83 35.28
C ASP A 239 5.14 -15.63 35.89
N VAL A 240 3.91 -15.35 35.43
CA VAL A 240 3.05 -14.28 35.97
C VAL A 240 2.44 -14.70 37.31
N GLU A 241 2.02 -15.97 37.48
CA GLU A 241 1.46 -16.47 38.73
C GLU A 241 2.45 -16.35 39.91
N GLU A 242 3.74 -16.49 39.63
CA GLU A 242 4.84 -16.45 40.63
C GLU A 242 5.39 -15.05 40.89
N MET A 243 4.92 -14.02 40.22
CA MET A 243 5.31 -12.64 40.51
C MET A 243 4.88 -12.23 41.93
N VAL A 244 5.79 -11.58 42.67
CA VAL A 244 5.51 -11.06 44.00
C VAL A 244 4.82 -9.70 43.88
N VAL A 245 3.63 -9.58 44.42
CA VAL A 245 2.84 -8.35 44.45
C VAL A 245 3.25 -7.46 45.63
N ALA A 246 3.35 -8.04 46.83
CA ALA A 246 3.69 -7.35 48.06
C ALA A 246 4.33 -8.32 49.07
N ALA A 247 4.92 -7.80 50.10
CA ALA A 247 5.37 -8.58 51.25
C ALA A 247 4.73 -8.01 52.53
N ARG A 248 4.09 -8.85 53.31
CA ARG A 248 3.50 -8.48 54.62
C ARG A 248 4.17 -9.34 55.71
N GLU A 249 4.70 -8.66 56.73
CA GLU A 249 5.42 -9.33 57.85
C GLU A 249 6.54 -10.28 57.35
N GLY A 250 7.19 -10.00 56.24
CA GLY A 250 8.21 -10.83 55.66
C GLY A 250 7.72 -12.02 54.80
N VAL A 251 6.38 -12.18 54.66
CA VAL A 251 5.78 -13.22 53.81
C VAL A 251 5.41 -12.63 52.44
N PRO A 252 5.94 -13.16 51.35
CA PRO A 252 5.60 -12.70 50.02
C PRO A 252 4.16 -13.11 49.64
N ILE A 253 3.43 -12.19 49.00
CA ILE A 253 2.11 -12.39 48.43
C ILE A 253 2.31 -12.46 46.91
N TYR A 254 1.93 -13.56 46.28
CA TYR A 254 2.07 -13.78 44.87
C TYR A 254 0.79 -13.40 44.09
N VAL A 255 0.91 -13.19 42.79
CA VAL A 255 -0.24 -12.93 41.90
C VAL A 255 -1.30 -14.03 42.04
N ARG A 256 -0.90 -15.32 42.12
CA ARG A 256 -1.81 -16.46 42.29
C ARG A 256 -2.63 -16.42 43.59
N ASP A 257 -2.17 -15.68 44.59
CA ASP A 257 -2.88 -15.59 45.89
C ASP A 257 -4.04 -14.60 45.80
N VAL A 258 -3.97 -13.58 44.95
CA VAL A 258 -4.94 -12.50 44.83
C VAL A 258 -5.69 -12.49 43.48
N ALA A 259 -5.24 -13.27 42.50
CA ALA A 259 -5.82 -13.33 41.18
C ALA A 259 -5.73 -14.73 40.57
N ARG A 260 -6.48 -14.96 39.51
CA ARG A 260 -6.35 -16.14 38.66
C ARG A 260 -5.74 -15.74 37.32
N VAL A 261 -4.62 -16.31 36.97
CA VAL A 261 -3.98 -16.09 35.70
C VAL A 261 -4.49 -17.10 34.67
N VAL A 262 -4.93 -16.64 33.51
CA VAL A 262 -5.45 -17.49 32.44
C VAL A 262 -4.91 -17.03 31.10
N GLU A 263 -4.76 -17.97 30.18
CA GLU A 263 -4.62 -17.62 28.77
C GLU A 263 -5.99 -17.19 28.24
N GLY A 264 -6.08 -15.97 27.79
CA GLY A 264 -7.29 -15.38 27.26
C GLY A 264 -7.05 -14.80 25.86
N ARG A 265 -8.01 -14.01 25.42
CA ARG A 265 -7.96 -13.32 24.14
C ARG A 265 -8.44 -11.88 24.30
N GLU A 266 -8.00 -11.00 23.42
CA GLU A 266 -8.53 -9.64 23.34
C GLU A 266 -10.06 -9.67 23.09
N ILE A 267 -10.74 -8.64 23.56
CA ILE A 267 -12.18 -8.48 23.29
C ILE A 267 -12.37 -8.33 21.78
N ARG A 268 -13.10 -9.27 21.19
CA ARG A 268 -13.33 -9.30 19.75
C ARG A 268 -14.15 -8.11 19.28
N ARG A 269 -13.66 -7.43 18.26
CA ARG A 269 -14.33 -6.30 17.58
C ARG A 269 -14.89 -6.69 16.22
N GLY A 270 -14.46 -7.82 15.68
CA GLY A 270 -14.86 -8.31 14.36
C GLY A 270 -14.41 -9.74 14.11
N ALA A 271 -14.79 -10.27 12.96
CA ALA A 271 -14.38 -11.59 12.49
C ALA A 271 -14.21 -11.54 10.97
N VAL A 272 -13.35 -12.41 10.44
CA VAL A 272 -13.19 -12.67 9.01
C VAL A 272 -13.56 -14.11 8.75
N SER A 273 -14.36 -14.35 7.72
CA SER A 273 -14.70 -15.69 7.26
C SER A 273 -14.37 -15.82 5.77
N ALA A 274 -14.00 -17.01 5.33
CA ALA A 274 -13.72 -17.30 3.93
C ALA A 274 -14.39 -18.60 3.49
N ASP A 275 -14.85 -18.62 2.24
CA ASP A 275 -15.37 -19.80 1.52
C ASP A 275 -16.48 -20.58 2.25
N GLY A 276 -17.17 -19.97 3.21
CA GLY A 276 -18.15 -20.65 4.04
C GLY A 276 -17.57 -21.72 5.00
N LYS A 277 -16.24 -21.77 5.14
CA LYS A 277 -15.53 -22.78 5.95
C LYS A 277 -15.29 -22.36 7.41
N GLY A 278 -15.77 -21.18 7.80
CA GLY A 278 -15.59 -20.67 9.16
C GLY A 278 -14.67 -19.44 9.22
N GLU A 279 -14.20 -19.16 10.42
CA GLU A 279 -13.35 -17.98 10.66
C GLU A 279 -11.89 -18.24 10.28
N VAL A 280 -11.25 -17.21 9.75
CA VAL A 280 -9.87 -17.22 9.28
C VAL A 280 -9.12 -15.96 9.72
N VAL A 281 -7.81 -15.98 9.56
CA VAL A 281 -6.95 -14.79 9.69
C VAL A 281 -6.64 -14.26 8.30
N LEU A 282 -6.88 -12.97 8.08
CA LEU A 282 -6.62 -12.27 6.83
C LEU A 282 -5.45 -11.29 7.01
N GLY A 283 -4.45 -11.42 6.16
CA GLY A 283 -3.38 -10.44 6.03
C GLY A 283 -3.63 -9.52 4.84
N LEU A 284 -3.38 -8.23 5.03
CA LEU A 284 -3.57 -7.16 4.04
C LEU A 284 -2.26 -6.40 3.85
N GLY A 285 -1.72 -6.42 2.64
CA GLY A 285 -0.53 -5.69 2.25
C GLY A 285 -0.86 -4.37 1.59
N PHE A 286 -0.26 -3.29 2.11
CA PHE A 286 -0.40 -1.93 1.59
C PHE A 286 0.92 -1.46 0.98
N MET A 287 0.87 -0.91 -0.22
CA MET A 287 2.03 -0.30 -0.86
C MET A 287 2.24 1.14 -0.41
N LEU A 288 3.49 1.60 -0.49
CA LEU A 288 3.84 3.00 -0.33
C LEU A 288 3.23 3.86 -1.45
N MET A 289 2.79 5.06 -1.09
CA MET A 289 2.32 6.04 -2.07
C MET A 289 3.41 6.35 -3.10
N GLY A 290 3.04 6.34 -4.39
CA GLY A 290 3.96 6.59 -5.50
C GLY A 290 4.74 5.38 -6.01
N GLU A 291 4.63 4.21 -5.36
CA GLU A 291 5.18 2.95 -5.88
C GLU A 291 4.28 2.36 -6.98
N ASN A 292 4.83 1.45 -7.77
CA ASN A 292 4.07 0.72 -8.78
C ASN A 292 3.39 -0.51 -8.16
N SER A 293 2.07 -0.59 -8.26
CA SER A 293 1.29 -1.67 -7.63
C SER A 293 1.66 -3.06 -8.17
N HIS A 294 1.94 -3.18 -9.47
CA HIS A 294 2.34 -4.44 -10.11
C HIS A 294 3.66 -4.96 -9.55
N ASP A 295 4.66 -4.07 -9.41
CA ASP A 295 5.99 -4.45 -8.93
C ASP A 295 5.97 -4.82 -7.45
N VAL A 296 5.25 -4.04 -6.63
CA VAL A 296 5.13 -4.31 -5.18
C VAL A 296 4.38 -5.61 -4.93
N THR A 297 3.26 -5.84 -5.62
CA THR A 297 2.47 -7.08 -5.49
C THR A 297 3.30 -8.30 -5.88
N ARG A 298 4.06 -8.23 -6.98
CA ARG A 298 4.94 -9.32 -7.42
C ARG A 298 6.04 -9.62 -6.39
N ARG A 299 6.65 -8.59 -5.80
CA ARG A 299 7.65 -8.78 -4.72
C ARG A 299 7.02 -9.43 -3.49
N LEU A 300 5.80 -9.02 -3.11
CA LEU A 300 5.04 -9.60 -2.02
C LEU A 300 4.74 -11.09 -2.28
N GLU A 301 4.33 -11.46 -3.48
CA GLU A 301 4.05 -12.85 -3.85
C GLU A 301 5.31 -13.72 -3.77
N ILE A 302 6.41 -13.28 -4.37
CA ILE A 302 7.70 -13.98 -4.28
C ILE A 302 8.11 -14.18 -2.80
N ARG A 303 7.95 -13.13 -1.97
CA ARG A 303 8.28 -13.23 -0.55
C ARG A 303 7.34 -14.15 0.20
N LEU A 304 6.04 -14.15 -0.15
CA LEU A 304 5.08 -15.07 0.46
C LEU A 304 5.40 -16.53 0.14
N ASP A 305 5.87 -16.83 -1.08
CA ASP A 305 6.32 -18.18 -1.46
C ASP A 305 7.55 -18.66 -0.64
N GLU A 306 8.43 -17.74 -0.27
CA GLU A 306 9.53 -18.03 0.67
C GLU A 306 9.00 -18.29 2.08
N ILE A 307 8.07 -17.47 2.54
CA ILE A 307 7.46 -17.56 3.87
C ILE A 307 6.69 -18.88 4.02
N ARG A 308 5.97 -19.34 3.00
CA ARG A 308 5.30 -20.65 2.99
C ARG A 308 6.21 -21.82 3.36
N LYS A 309 7.50 -21.70 3.08
CA LYS A 309 8.51 -22.72 3.45
C LYS A 309 8.99 -22.61 4.90
N SER A 310 8.75 -21.48 5.56
CA SER A 310 9.19 -21.20 6.93
C SER A 310 8.09 -21.31 7.99
N VAL A 311 6.83 -21.33 7.58
CA VAL A 311 5.70 -21.57 8.47
C VAL A 311 5.55 -23.08 8.78
N PRO A 312 4.91 -23.46 9.90
CA PRO A 312 4.63 -24.87 10.22
C PRO A 312 3.86 -25.56 9.09
N ALA A 313 4.15 -26.85 8.86
CA ALA A 313 3.56 -27.61 7.75
C ALA A 313 2.02 -27.78 7.80
N ASP A 314 1.43 -27.58 8.96
CA ASP A 314 0.00 -27.62 9.24
C ASP A 314 -0.68 -26.26 9.07
N VAL A 315 0.07 -25.23 8.62
CA VAL A 315 -0.44 -23.88 8.33
C VAL A 315 -0.37 -23.62 6.83
N GLU A 316 -1.50 -23.25 6.26
CA GLU A 316 -1.60 -22.87 4.86
C GLU A 316 -1.76 -21.36 4.72
N VAL A 317 -0.98 -20.77 3.79
CA VAL A 317 -1.05 -19.34 3.47
C VAL A 317 -1.46 -19.19 2.00
N THR A 318 -2.71 -18.75 1.76
CA THR A 318 -3.31 -18.70 0.43
C THR A 318 -3.56 -17.26 0.00
N THR A 319 -3.05 -16.85 -1.16
CA THR A 319 -3.35 -15.55 -1.75
C THR A 319 -4.80 -15.56 -2.26
N VAL A 320 -5.60 -14.55 -1.88
CA VAL A 320 -7.00 -14.41 -2.30
C VAL A 320 -7.24 -13.19 -3.18
N TYR A 321 -6.40 -12.18 -3.06
CA TYR A 321 -6.41 -11.01 -3.93
C TYR A 321 -5.00 -10.51 -4.17
N GLU A 322 -4.68 -10.29 -5.43
CA GLU A 322 -3.47 -9.64 -5.87
C GLU A 322 -3.79 -8.69 -7.03
N ARG A 323 -3.25 -7.49 -6.95
CA ARG A 323 -3.53 -6.49 -7.99
C ARG A 323 -2.91 -6.81 -9.33
N THR A 324 -1.79 -7.54 -9.37
CA THR A 324 -1.13 -8.02 -10.59
C THR A 324 -2.09 -8.81 -11.46
N HIS A 325 -2.82 -9.75 -10.91
CA HIS A 325 -3.76 -10.58 -11.66
C HIS A 325 -4.84 -9.73 -12.35
N LEU A 326 -5.37 -8.72 -11.64
CA LEU A 326 -6.34 -7.80 -12.23
C LEU A 326 -5.72 -6.97 -13.36
N VAL A 327 -4.52 -6.43 -13.15
CA VAL A 327 -3.81 -5.61 -14.15
C VAL A 327 -3.50 -6.45 -15.39
N ASP A 328 -2.94 -7.64 -15.22
CA ASP A 328 -2.56 -8.53 -16.32
C ASP A 328 -3.78 -8.97 -17.15
N HIS A 329 -4.88 -9.33 -16.48
CA HIS A 329 -6.12 -9.72 -17.16
C HIS A 329 -6.68 -8.58 -18.03
N VAL A 330 -6.74 -7.37 -17.47
CA VAL A 330 -7.24 -6.21 -18.21
C VAL A 330 -6.27 -5.79 -19.33
N LEU A 331 -4.95 -5.84 -19.08
CA LEU A 331 -3.94 -5.58 -20.12
C LEU A 331 -4.07 -6.56 -21.28
N HIS A 332 -4.31 -7.83 -21.01
CA HIS A 332 -4.53 -8.84 -22.05
C HIS A 332 -5.77 -8.47 -22.88
N THR A 333 -6.89 -8.18 -22.22
CA THR A 333 -8.13 -7.78 -22.87
C THR A 333 -7.97 -6.51 -23.71
N VAL A 334 -7.30 -5.48 -23.15
CA VAL A 334 -7.03 -4.23 -23.87
C VAL A 334 -6.14 -4.49 -25.10
N LYS A 335 -5.08 -5.27 -24.94
CA LYS A 335 -4.17 -5.61 -26.04
C LYS A 335 -4.89 -6.37 -27.17
N GLU A 336 -5.75 -7.32 -26.86
CA GLU A 336 -6.57 -8.04 -27.84
C GLU A 336 -7.53 -7.08 -28.56
N ASN A 337 -8.30 -6.28 -27.81
CA ASN A 337 -9.24 -5.32 -28.38
C ASN A 337 -8.54 -4.28 -29.27
N LEU A 338 -7.38 -3.77 -28.84
CA LEU A 338 -6.58 -2.83 -29.63
C LEU A 338 -6.07 -3.47 -30.93
N LEU A 339 -5.61 -4.71 -30.87
CA LEU A 339 -5.12 -5.43 -32.05
C LEU A 339 -6.27 -5.70 -33.03
N GLU A 340 -7.40 -6.20 -32.54
CA GLU A 340 -8.59 -6.46 -33.35
C GLU A 340 -9.14 -5.18 -33.99
N GLY A 341 -9.27 -4.11 -33.20
CA GLY A 341 -9.69 -2.80 -33.69
C GLY A 341 -8.75 -2.23 -34.75
N ALA A 342 -7.44 -2.33 -34.55
CA ALA A 342 -6.44 -1.89 -35.51
C ALA A 342 -6.52 -2.69 -36.81
N LEU A 343 -6.66 -4.02 -36.72
CA LEU A 343 -6.83 -4.89 -37.90
C LEU A 343 -8.11 -4.57 -38.67
N LEU A 344 -9.22 -4.32 -37.98
CA LEU A 344 -10.48 -3.95 -38.59
C LEU A 344 -10.37 -2.60 -39.33
N VAL A 345 -9.77 -1.61 -38.71
CA VAL A 345 -9.53 -0.27 -39.31
C VAL A 345 -8.63 -0.43 -40.54
N VAL A 346 -7.55 -1.20 -40.47
CA VAL A 346 -6.64 -1.47 -41.60
C VAL A 346 -7.40 -2.20 -42.74
N ALA A 347 -8.24 -3.19 -42.45
CA ALA A 347 -9.02 -3.88 -43.43
C ALA A 347 -10.02 -2.96 -44.17
N VAL A 348 -10.72 -2.12 -43.41
CA VAL A 348 -11.65 -1.11 -43.96
C VAL A 348 -10.88 -0.09 -44.85
N LEU A 349 -9.74 0.38 -44.39
CA LEU A 349 -8.88 1.29 -45.18
C LEU A 349 -8.42 0.68 -46.50
N PHE A 350 -8.03 -0.59 -46.53
CA PHE A 350 -7.69 -1.31 -47.77
C PHE A 350 -8.87 -1.40 -48.68
N ALA A 351 -10.06 -1.73 -48.18
CA ALA A 351 -11.30 -1.83 -48.99
C ALA A 351 -11.66 -0.48 -49.61
N PHE A 352 -11.56 0.63 -48.85
CA PHE A 352 -11.91 1.96 -49.35
C PHE A 352 -10.86 2.59 -50.29
N LEU A 353 -9.57 2.49 -49.94
CA LEU A 353 -8.50 3.12 -50.72
C LEU A 353 -8.15 2.32 -52.03
N GLY A 354 -8.50 1.02 -52.11
CA GLY A 354 -8.22 0.17 -53.26
C GLY A 354 -6.72 0.07 -53.61
N ASN A 355 -5.83 0.53 -52.72
CA ASN A 355 -4.40 0.56 -52.96
C ASN A 355 -3.62 0.16 -51.69
N LEU A 356 -2.93 -0.98 -51.78
CA LEU A 356 -2.20 -1.55 -50.65
C LEU A 356 -1.12 -0.62 -50.08
N ARG A 357 -0.41 0.14 -50.93
CA ARG A 357 0.65 1.06 -50.48
C ARG A 357 0.08 2.24 -49.74
N ALA A 358 -1.02 2.82 -50.20
CA ALA A 358 -1.72 3.92 -49.53
C ALA A 358 -2.27 3.45 -48.17
N GLY A 359 -2.91 2.26 -48.14
CA GLY A 359 -3.42 1.69 -46.90
C GLY A 359 -2.33 1.43 -45.86
N LEU A 360 -1.15 0.90 -46.25
CA LEU A 360 -0.02 0.69 -45.34
C LEU A 360 0.55 2.00 -44.78
N VAL A 361 0.61 3.06 -45.59
CA VAL A 361 1.07 4.39 -45.09
C VAL A 361 0.11 4.93 -44.05
N VAL A 362 -1.19 4.85 -44.29
CA VAL A 362 -2.20 5.29 -43.30
C VAL A 362 -2.17 4.41 -42.06
N ALA A 363 -2.10 3.08 -42.23
CA ALA A 363 -2.06 2.13 -41.12
C ALA A 363 -0.83 2.34 -40.21
N SER A 364 0.31 2.79 -40.78
CA SER A 364 1.52 3.08 -40.00
C SER A 364 1.36 4.29 -39.03
N ALA A 365 0.36 5.15 -39.24
CA ALA A 365 0.07 6.25 -38.33
C ALA A 365 -0.40 5.78 -36.95
N ILE A 366 -1.09 4.63 -36.87
CA ILE A 366 -1.57 4.05 -35.62
C ILE A 366 -0.40 3.73 -34.67
N PRO A 367 0.52 2.81 -35.01
CA PRO A 367 1.61 2.48 -34.10
C PRO A 367 2.54 3.67 -33.82
N LEU A 368 2.78 4.55 -34.81
CA LEU A 368 3.65 5.71 -34.60
C LEU A 368 3.06 6.71 -33.62
N SER A 369 1.76 7.01 -33.68
CA SER A 369 1.10 7.89 -32.71
C SER A 369 1.03 7.30 -31.33
N MET A 370 0.81 5.98 -31.18
CA MET A 370 0.86 5.29 -29.91
C MET A 370 2.26 5.35 -29.28
N LEU A 371 3.30 5.09 -30.05
CA LEU A 371 4.69 5.19 -29.59
C LEU A 371 5.07 6.62 -29.19
N PHE A 372 4.57 7.60 -29.93
CA PHE A 372 4.75 9.01 -29.59
C PHE A 372 4.05 9.36 -28.25
N ALA A 373 2.81 8.93 -28.09
CA ALA A 373 2.05 9.12 -26.85
C ALA A 373 2.74 8.46 -25.66
N GLY A 374 3.18 7.19 -25.79
CA GLY A 374 3.93 6.47 -24.76
C GLY A 374 5.23 7.18 -24.36
N ASN A 375 5.95 7.74 -25.35
CA ASN A 375 7.16 8.53 -25.08
C ASN A 375 6.86 9.80 -24.27
N LEU A 376 5.78 10.51 -24.61
CA LEU A 376 5.36 11.70 -23.85
C LEU A 376 4.91 11.32 -22.44
N MET A 377 4.12 10.25 -22.28
CA MET A 377 3.69 9.78 -20.96
C MET A 377 4.87 9.49 -20.05
N THR A 378 5.86 8.72 -20.52
CA THR A 378 7.08 8.43 -19.75
C THR A 378 7.85 9.71 -19.39
N ARG A 379 7.97 10.66 -20.34
CA ARG A 379 8.69 11.92 -20.12
C ARG A 379 8.02 12.86 -19.12
N PHE A 380 6.69 12.85 -19.07
CA PHE A 380 5.89 13.64 -18.13
C PHE A 380 5.55 12.89 -16.83
N GLY A 381 6.06 11.68 -16.64
CA GLY A 381 5.78 10.87 -15.44
C GLY A 381 4.31 10.43 -15.32
N ILE A 382 3.60 10.30 -16.45
CA ILE A 382 2.22 9.88 -16.48
C ILE A 382 2.20 8.37 -16.60
N ALA A 383 1.64 7.67 -15.60
CA ALA A 383 1.45 6.22 -15.66
C ALA A 383 0.39 5.83 -16.71
N GLY A 384 0.63 4.71 -17.37
CA GLY A 384 -0.37 4.08 -18.23
C GLY A 384 -1.47 3.46 -17.38
N SER A 385 -2.58 4.17 -17.16
CA SER A 385 -3.73 3.58 -16.49
C SER A 385 -4.62 2.82 -17.47
N LEU A 386 -5.34 1.81 -16.95
CA LEU A 386 -6.32 1.05 -17.75
C LEU A 386 -7.39 1.97 -18.35
N MET A 387 -7.76 3.05 -17.66
CA MET A 387 -8.71 4.05 -18.16
C MET A 387 -8.14 4.81 -19.36
N SER A 388 -6.85 5.22 -19.33
CA SER A 388 -6.23 5.95 -20.45
C SER A 388 -6.02 5.05 -21.67
N LEU A 389 -5.69 3.77 -21.46
CA LEU A 389 -5.54 2.80 -22.55
C LEU A 389 -6.88 2.47 -23.21
N GLY A 390 -7.96 2.36 -22.42
CA GLY A 390 -9.31 2.10 -22.93
C GLY A 390 -9.92 3.29 -23.71
N ALA A 391 -9.40 4.49 -23.53
CA ALA A 391 -9.87 5.70 -24.23
C ALA A 391 -9.20 5.91 -25.61
N ILE A 392 -8.31 5.01 -26.04
CA ILE A 392 -7.64 5.14 -27.36
C ILE A 392 -8.64 4.85 -28.47
N ASP A 393 -8.95 5.89 -29.26
CA ASP A 393 -9.78 5.80 -30.46
C ASP A 393 -8.92 5.85 -31.71
N PHE A 394 -8.80 4.70 -32.37
CA PHE A 394 -8.06 4.58 -33.62
C PHE A 394 -8.68 5.35 -34.76
N GLY A 395 -10.01 5.57 -34.76
CA GLY A 395 -10.73 6.34 -35.77
C GLY A 395 -10.22 7.78 -35.81
N LEU A 396 -10.20 8.46 -34.68
CA LEU A 396 -9.72 9.84 -34.57
C LEU A 396 -8.24 9.98 -34.95
N VAL A 397 -7.40 9.01 -34.59
CA VAL A 397 -5.96 9.04 -34.89
C VAL A 397 -5.69 8.93 -36.39
N VAL A 398 -6.47 8.12 -37.11
CA VAL A 398 -6.24 7.80 -38.54
C VAL A 398 -6.92 8.80 -39.46
N ASP A 399 -7.99 9.44 -39.02
CA ASP A 399 -8.88 10.27 -39.88
C ASP A 399 -8.12 11.33 -40.68
N SER A 400 -7.28 12.11 -40.04
CA SER A 400 -6.48 13.13 -40.72
C SER A 400 -5.50 12.55 -41.73
N SER A 401 -4.95 11.36 -41.48
CA SER A 401 -4.03 10.66 -42.39
C SER A 401 -4.77 10.09 -43.61
N VAL A 402 -5.99 9.58 -43.40
CA VAL A 402 -6.88 9.08 -44.48
C VAL A 402 -7.20 10.20 -45.45
N ILE A 403 -7.68 11.35 -44.95
CA ILE A 403 -8.06 12.49 -45.78
C ILE A 403 -6.87 12.99 -46.63
N GLN A 404 -5.67 13.07 -46.03
CA GLN A 404 -4.49 13.47 -46.77
C GLN A 404 -4.10 12.50 -47.85
N ILE A 405 -4.07 11.21 -47.59
CA ILE A 405 -3.69 10.20 -48.56
C ILE A 405 -4.74 10.08 -49.68
N GLU A 406 -6.04 10.14 -49.33
CA GLU A 406 -7.12 10.16 -50.31
C GLU A 406 -6.95 11.35 -51.29
N ASN A 407 -6.68 12.55 -50.76
CA ASN A 407 -6.48 13.73 -51.58
C ASN A 407 -5.25 13.59 -52.51
N VAL A 408 -4.14 13.04 -52.02
CA VAL A 408 -2.95 12.73 -52.79
C VAL A 408 -3.25 11.72 -53.93
N MET A 409 -3.96 10.63 -53.60
CA MET A 409 -4.33 9.60 -54.57
C MET A 409 -5.25 10.15 -55.65
N ARG A 410 -6.24 10.99 -55.29
CA ARG A 410 -7.12 11.65 -56.26
C ARG A 410 -6.34 12.53 -57.22
N ARG A 411 -5.41 13.36 -56.73
CA ARG A 411 -4.59 14.22 -57.55
C ARG A 411 -3.67 13.44 -58.51
N LEU A 412 -3.02 12.40 -58.01
CA LEU A 412 -2.19 11.51 -58.83
C LEU A 412 -3.03 10.75 -59.91
N GLY A 413 -4.28 10.43 -59.61
CA GLY A 413 -5.21 9.84 -60.56
C GLY A 413 -5.59 10.80 -61.72
N ILE A 414 -5.83 12.09 -61.39
CA ILE A 414 -6.14 13.12 -62.39
C ILE A 414 -4.94 13.33 -63.31
N GLU A 415 -3.73 13.55 -62.72
CA GLU A 415 -2.49 13.76 -63.54
C GLU A 415 -2.15 12.56 -64.47
N ARG A 416 -2.41 11.30 -63.99
CA ARG A 416 -2.25 10.12 -64.86
C ARG A 416 -3.29 10.06 -65.98
N GLY A 417 -4.55 10.44 -65.70
CA GLY A 417 -5.59 10.54 -66.68
C GLY A 417 -5.34 11.57 -67.76
N GLU A 418 -4.74 12.72 -67.40
CA GLU A 418 -4.33 13.76 -68.32
C GLU A 418 -3.13 13.28 -69.20
N ARG A 419 -2.12 12.65 -68.61
CA ARG A 419 -0.98 12.08 -69.35
C ARG A 419 -1.34 10.92 -70.28
N SER A 420 -2.43 10.19 -70.06
CA SER A 420 -2.90 9.13 -70.95
C SER A 420 -3.76 9.66 -72.10
N ARG A 421 -4.12 10.93 -72.12
CA ARG A 421 -4.92 11.60 -73.17
C ARG A 421 -4.06 12.44 -74.11
N LEU A 422 -2.75 12.61 -73.78
CA LEU A 422 -1.71 13.17 -74.64
C LEU A 422 -0.88 12.05 -75.27
#